data_62dd96fa8d10fbd2bbfbead40d64639d
#
_entry.id   62dd96fa8d10fbd2bbfbead40d64639d
#
_cell.length_a   1.000
_cell.length_b   1.000
_cell.length_c   1.000
_cell.angle_alpha   90.00
_cell.angle_beta   90.00
_cell.angle_gamma   90.00
#
_symmetry.space_group_name_H-M   'P 1'
#
loop_
_entity.id
_entity.type
_entity.pdbx_description
1 polymer ?
#
loop_
_entity_poly.entity_id
_entity_poly.type
_entity_poly.pdbx_seq_one_letter_code
_entity_poly.pdbx_strand_id
1 'polypeptide(L)'
;MNSKLLLAYLRPVINTFQTLIPRTLEDHRGYDREEIFSKKVKAGKRTYFFDIKSTRGNDYYLTITESKRRMDGDNFSYEKHKIFLYKEDFFKFVNALNEAVDHVKNDLLPDFDFEQFENEESEKELDNDLRWE
;
A
#
# COMPACT_ATOMS: atom_id res chain seq x y z
N MET A 1 12.39 49.24 -14.86
CA MET A 1 11.55 48.54 -13.88
C MET A 1 11.95 47.08 -13.81
N ASN A 2 12.36 46.66 -12.66
CA ASN A 2 12.88 45.33 -12.47
C ASN A 2 11.74 44.31 -12.45
N SER A 3 11.74 43.33 -13.38
CA SER A 3 10.76 42.23 -13.46
C SER A 3 10.66 41.39 -12.15
N LYS A 4 11.68 41.43 -11.31
CA LYS A 4 11.70 40.81 -9.97
C LYS A 4 10.75 41.47 -8.99
N LEU A 5 10.46 42.76 -9.09
CA LEU A 5 9.50 43.45 -8.23
C LEU A 5 8.05 43.14 -8.60
N LEU A 6 7.75 42.84 -9.86
CA LEU A 6 6.43 42.47 -10.33
C LEU A 6 6.06 41.07 -9.84
N LEU A 7 7.01 40.14 -9.85
CA LEU A 7 6.83 38.78 -9.33
C LEU A 7 6.63 38.73 -7.81
N ALA A 8 7.29 39.61 -7.05
CA ALA A 8 7.11 39.75 -5.61
C ALA A 8 5.74 40.33 -5.24
N TYR A 9 5.15 41.14 -6.14
CA TYR A 9 3.82 41.72 -5.93
C TYR A 9 2.68 40.75 -6.27
N LEU A 10 2.90 39.81 -7.16
CA LEU A 10 1.92 38.78 -7.55
C LEU A 10 1.89 37.58 -6.61
N ARG A 11 2.96 37.33 -5.87
CA ARG A 11 3.03 36.21 -4.91
C ARG A 11 1.97 36.25 -3.81
N PRO A 12 1.69 37.38 -3.15
CA PRO A 12 0.64 37.43 -2.12
C PRO A 12 -0.78 37.25 -2.71
N VAL A 13 -1.00 37.66 -3.96
CA VAL A 13 -2.31 37.51 -4.62
C VAL A 13 -2.58 36.04 -4.97
N ILE A 14 -1.57 35.29 -5.40
CA ILE A 14 -1.65 33.85 -5.71
C ILE A 14 -1.88 33.05 -4.43
N ASN A 15 -1.21 33.38 -3.33
CA ASN A 15 -1.41 32.75 -2.04
C ASN A 15 -2.79 33.02 -1.45
N THR A 16 -3.34 34.20 -1.67
CA THR A 16 -4.70 34.57 -1.21
C THR A 16 -5.77 33.82 -2.00
N PHE A 17 -5.51 33.51 -3.27
CA PHE A 17 -6.43 32.75 -4.12
C PHE A 17 -6.42 31.25 -3.76
N GLN A 18 -5.30 30.69 -3.28
CA GLN A 18 -5.20 29.30 -2.82
C GLN A 18 -5.91 29.07 -1.47
N THR A 19 -6.02 30.09 -0.65
CA THR A 19 -6.74 30.01 0.63
C THR A 19 -8.26 30.10 0.50
N LEU A 20 -8.78 30.56 -0.63
CA LEU A 20 -10.21 30.68 -0.92
C LEU A 20 -10.84 29.41 -1.52
N ILE A 21 -10.03 28.39 -1.86
CA ILE A 21 -10.56 27.09 -2.27
C ILE A 21 -10.97 26.35 -1.00
N PRO A 22 -12.26 26.10 -0.77
CA PRO A 22 -12.68 25.41 0.45
C PRO A 22 -12.02 24.04 0.51
N ARG A 23 -11.33 23.78 1.60
CA ARG A 23 -10.67 22.49 1.91
C ARG A 23 -11.61 21.28 1.80
N THR A 24 -12.91 21.55 1.82
CA THR A 24 -13.97 20.53 1.70
C THR A 24 -14.10 19.92 0.31
N LEU A 25 -13.59 20.57 -0.75
CA LEU A 25 -13.59 20.03 -2.10
C LEU A 25 -12.34 19.17 -2.42
N GLU A 26 -11.26 19.32 -1.63
CA GLU A 26 -10.07 18.48 -1.77
C GLU A 26 -10.22 17.13 -1.04
N ASP A 27 -11.09 17.05 -0.04
CA ASP A 27 -11.23 15.85 0.81
C ASP A 27 -12.14 14.77 0.19
N HIS A 28 -12.98 15.12 -0.81
CA HIS A 28 -13.88 14.18 -1.49
C HIS A 28 -13.41 13.75 -2.89
N ARG A 29 -12.46 14.44 -3.45
CA ARG A 29 -11.63 13.86 -4.49
C ARG A 29 -10.44 13.21 -3.79
N GLY A 30 -10.67 12.03 -3.25
CA GLY A 30 -9.57 11.09 -3.15
C GLY A 30 -8.92 11.17 -4.52
N TYR A 31 -7.80 11.86 -4.63
CA TYR A 31 -6.93 11.70 -5.77
C TYR A 31 -6.72 10.19 -5.82
N ASP A 32 -7.41 9.56 -6.73
CA ASP A 32 -7.03 8.26 -7.25
C ASP A 32 -5.62 8.49 -7.79
N ARG A 33 -4.67 8.41 -6.86
CA ARG A 33 -3.27 8.37 -7.21
C ARG A 33 -3.19 7.12 -8.03
N GLU A 34 -2.93 7.31 -9.30
CA GLU A 34 -2.90 6.27 -10.29
C GLU A 34 -2.18 5.06 -9.72
N GLU A 35 -2.92 3.99 -9.49
CA GLU A 35 -2.38 2.74 -9.01
C GLU A 35 -1.60 2.13 -10.18
N ILE A 36 -0.27 2.15 -10.04
CA ILE A 36 0.63 1.69 -11.09
C ILE A 36 0.77 0.19 -11.06
N PHE A 37 0.69 -0.38 -9.86
CA PHE A 37 0.82 -1.81 -9.63
C PHE A 37 0.07 -2.18 -8.36
N SER A 38 -0.65 -3.30 -8.40
CA SER A 38 -1.28 -3.89 -7.23
C SER A 38 -1.13 -5.40 -7.26
N LYS A 39 -0.69 -5.96 -6.15
CA LYS A 39 -0.69 -7.40 -5.93
C LYS A 39 -1.45 -7.73 -4.66
N LYS A 40 -2.36 -8.67 -4.78
CA LYS A 40 -3.17 -9.19 -3.67
C LYS A 40 -2.69 -10.59 -3.32
N VAL A 41 -2.45 -10.82 -2.03
CA VAL A 41 -2.09 -12.14 -1.49
C VAL A 41 -3.10 -12.51 -0.42
N LYS A 42 -3.81 -13.60 -0.62
CA LYS A 42 -4.74 -14.14 0.38
C LYS A 42 -4.01 -15.11 1.30
N ALA A 43 -4.21 -14.98 2.60
CA ALA A 43 -3.63 -15.83 3.62
C ALA A 43 -4.68 -16.12 4.71
N GLY A 44 -5.56 -17.07 4.45
CA GLY A 44 -6.66 -17.42 5.34
C GLY A 44 -7.62 -16.25 5.60
N LYS A 45 -7.71 -15.81 6.87
CA LYS A 45 -8.55 -14.67 7.29
C LYS A 45 -7.94 -13.30 6.97
N ARG A 46 -6.68 -13.27 6.52
CA ARG A 46 -5.95 -12.06 6.16
C ARG A 46 -5.79 -11.96 4.65
N THR A 47 -5.75 -10.75 4.19
CA THR A 47 -5.37 -10.42 2.81
C THR A 47 -4.34 -9.30 2.86
N TYR A 48 -3.26 -9.48 2.15
CA TYR A 48 -2.20 -8.48 2.01
C TYR A 48 -2.30 -7.85 0.63
N PHE A 49 -2.24 -6.53 0.58
CA PHE A 49 -2.21 -5.75 -0.66
C PHE A 49 -0.88 -5.02 -0.75
N PHE A 50 -0.24 -5.14 -1.88
CA PHE A 50 1.01 -4.46 -2.22
C PHE A 50 0.73 -3.52 -3.38
N ASP A 51 0.62 -2.23 -3.08
CA ASP A 51 0.22 -1.23 -4.06
C ASP A 51 1.35 -0.22 -4.28
N ILE A 52 1.74 0.00 -5.54
CA ILE A 52 2.67 1.06 -5.90
C ILE A 52 1.88 2.27 -6.36
N LYS A 53 2.19 3.42 -5.78
CA LYS A 53 1.55 4.70 -6.06
C LYS A 53 2.58 5.77 -6.37
N SER A 54 2.20 6.72 -7.23
CA SER A 54 3.01 7.88 -7.52
C SER A 54 2.78 9.01 -6.53
N THR A 55 3.80 9.82 -6.31
CA THR A 55 3.70 11.10 -5.62
C THR A 55 3.43 12.24 -6.60
N ARG A 56 3.09 13.42 -6.11
CA ARG A 56 2.95 14.63 -6.94
C ARG A 56 4.25 15.05 -7.62
N GLY A 57 5.41 14.64 -7.09
CA GLY A 57 6.74 14.93 -7.64
C GLY A 57 7.28 13.86 -8.58
N ASN A 58 6.42 13.00 -9.16
CA ASN A 58 6.82 11.87 -10.00
C ASN A 58 7.78 10.88 -9.33
N ASP A 59 7.65 10.72 -8.04
CA ASP A 59 8.31 9.67 -7.28
C ASP A 59 7.32 8.56 -6.92
N TYR A 60 7.81 7.43 -6.44
CA TYR A 60 7.01 6.25 -6.14
C TYR A 60 7.18 5.81 -4.69
N TYR A 61 6.12 5.24 -4.14
CA TYR A 61 6.15 4.58 -2.85
C TYR A 61 5.28 3.32 -2.88
N LEU A 62 5.59 2.38 -2.00
CA LEU A 62 4.85 1.15 -1.80
C LEU A 62 3.94 1.31 -0.57
N THR A 63 2.71 0.83 -0.66
CA THR A 63 1.88 0.60 0.51
C THR A 63 1.65 -0.89 0.70
N ILE A 64 1.84 -1.36 1.91
CA ILE A 64 1.50 -2.73 2.32
C ILE A 64 0.31 -2.63 3.25
N THR A 65 -0.82 -3.22 2.85
CA THR A 65 -2.05 -3.19 3.63
C THR A 65 -2.41 -4.61 4.05
N GLU A 66 -2.44 -4.86 5.35
CA GLU A 66 -3.08 -6.05 5.92
C GLU A 66 -4.57 -5.75 6.11
N SER A 67 -5.42 -6.61 5.58
CA SER A 67 -6.86 -6.59 5.81
C SER A 67 -7.28 -7.89 6.49
N LYS A 68 -7.74 -7.81 7.72
CA LYS A 68 -8.19 -8.95 8.51
C LYS A 68 -9.70 -8.94 8.65
N ARG A 69 -10.35 -10.02 8.22
CA ARG A 69 -11.79 -10.21 8.42
C ARG A 69 -12.06 -10.55 9.88
N ARG A 70 -12.95 -9.80 10.49
CA ARG A 70 -13.50 -10.08 11.83
C ARG A 70 -14.98 -10.37 11.75
N MET A 71 -15.45 -11.27 12.59
CA MET A 71 -16.87 -11.49 12.81
C MET A 71 -17.25 -10.80 14.12
N ASP A 72 -18.33 -10.02 14.07
CA ASP A 72 -18.95 -9.42 15.23
C ASP A 72 -20.44 -9.84 15.23
N GLY A 73 -20.73 -10.94 15.91
CA GLY A 73 -22.03 -11.62 15.81
C GLY A 73 -22.28 -12.11 14.39
N ASP A 74 -23.40 -11.70 13.77
CA ASP A 74 -23.76 -12.04 12.39
C ASP A 74 -23.19 -11.07 11.34
N ASN A 75 -22.49 -10.01 11.76
CA ASN A 75 -21.91 -8.99 10.90
C ASN A 75 -20.43 -9.23 10.65
N PHE A 76 -19.98 -8.86 9.44
CA PHE A 76 -18.57 -8.87 9.09
C PHE A 76 -18.00 -7.45 9.13
N SER A 77 -16.81 -7.32 9.69
CA SER A 77 -16.01 -6.10 9.63
C SER A 77 -14.61 -6.43 9.14
N TYR A 78 -13.92 -5.43 8.60
CA TYR A 78 -12.53 -5.56 8.16
C TYR A 78 -11.67 -4.58 8.94
N GLU A 79 -10.72 -5.13 9.67
CA GLU A 79 -9.66 -4.35 10.29
C GLU A 79 -8.51 -4.22 9.30
N LYS A 80 -8.06 -2.99 9.06
CA LYS A 80 -6.99 -2.70 8.09
C LYS A 80 -5.84 -1.98 8.76
N HIS A 81 -4.63 -2.49 8.52
CA HIS A 81 -3.38 -1.84 8.91
C HIS A 81 -2.55 -1.57 7.66
N LYS A 82 -2.04 -0.37 7.53
CA LYS A 82 -1.28 0.06 6.37
C LYS A 82 0.09 0.58 6.76
N ILE A 83 1.09 0.11 6.03
CA ILE A 83 2.47 0.57 6.11
C ILE A 83 2.80 1.31 4.82
N PHE A 84 3.43 2.48 4.96
CA PHE A 84 3.98 3.24 3.85
C PHE A 84 5.47 2.98 3.79
N LEU A 85 5.94 2.49 2.65
CA LEU A 85 7.33 2.19 2.42
C LEU A 85 7.85 3.03 1.26
N TYR A 86 8.85 3.86 1.55
CA TYR A 86 9.50 4.73 0.59
C TYR A 86 10.74 4.05 -0.02
N LYS A 87 11.12 4.45 -1.22
CA LYS A 87 12.21 3.82 -1.99
C LYS A 87 13.54 3.76 -1.24
N GLU A 88 13.83 4.76 -0.41
CA GLU A 88 15.05 4.83 0.40
C GLU A 88 15.15 3.68 1.43
N ASP A 89 14.00 3.13 1.82
CA ASP A 89 13.91 2.09 2.83
C ASP A 89 13.68 0.69 2.24
N PHE A 90 13.46 0.56 0.94
CA PHE A 90 13.13 -0.72 0.30
C PHE A 90 14.16 -1.81 0.62
N PHE A 91 15.42 -1.53 0.42
CA PHE A 91 16.49 -2.49 0.65
C PHE A 91 16.58 -2.93 2.12
N LYS A 92 16.53 -1.97 3.03
CA LYS A 92 16.59 -2.23 4.48
C LYS A 92 15.41 -3.04 4.96
N PHE A 93 14.20 -2.68 4.50
CA PHE A 93 12.98 -3.37 4.88
C PHE A 93 12.95 -4.81 4.38
N VAL A 94 13.27 -5.04 3.10
CA VAL A 94 13.27 -6.38 2.49
C VAL A 94 14.33 -7.26 3.13
N ASN A 95 15.53 -6.74 3.36
CA ASN A 95 16.59 -7.51 4.04
C ASN A 95 16.19 -7.89 5.47
N ALA A 96 15.71 -6.94 6.25
CA ALA A 96 15.28 -7.22 7.62
C ALA A 96 14.12 -8.24 7.67
N LEU A 97 13.18 -8.15 6.72
CA LEU A 97 12.10 -9.11 6.59
C LEU A 97 12.63 -10.51 6.27
N ASN A 98 13.54 -10.63 5.31
CA ASN A 98 14.16 -11.90 4.93
C ASN A 98 14.95 -12.50 6.11
N GLU A 99 15.78 -11.71 6.78
CA GLU A 99 16.53 -12.15 7.96
C GLU A 99 15.61 -12.67 9.07
N ALA A 100 14.51 -11.96 9.36
CA ALA A 100 13.55 -12.39 10.36
C ALA A 100 12.84 -13.69 9.98
N VAL A 101 12.43 -13.83 8.72
CA VAL A 101 11.80 -15.06 8.20
C VAL A 101 12.80 -16.23 8.23
N ASP A 102 14.03 -16.01 7.77
CA ASP A 102 15.07 -17.05 7.76
C ASP A 102 15.44 -17.52 9.17
N HIS A 103 15.46 -16.59 10.14
CA HIS A 103 15.69 -16.96 11.54
C HIS A 103 14.59 -17.90 12.07
N VAL A 104 13.33 -17.62 11.75
CA VAL A 104 12.23 -18.53 12.11
C VAL A 104 12.38 -19.89 11.43
N LYS A 105 12.63 -19.87 10.11
CA LYS A 105 12.70 -21.12 9.31
C LYS A 105 13.87 -22.01 9.69
N ASN A 106 15.04 -21.43 9.93
CA ASN A 106 16.27 -22.17 10.09
C ASN A 106 16.62 -22.45 11.55
N ASP A 107 16.32 -21.50 12.46
CA ASP A 107 16.78 -21.57 13.83
C ASP A 107 15.65 -21.93 14.83
N LEU A 108 14.45 -21.39 14.65
CA LEU A 108 13.36 -21.60 15.59
C LEU A 108 12.47 -22.79 15.22
N LEU A 109 12.20 -23.00 13.95
CA LEU A 109 11.34 -24.06 13.44
C LEU A 109 11.98 -24.84 12.28
N PRO A 110 13.19 -25.42 12.47
CA PRO A 110 13.93 -26.05 11.38
C PRO A 110 13.25 -27.29 10.80
N ASP A 111 12.45 -27.98 11.60
CA ASP A 111 11.74 -29.21 11.21
C ASP A 111 10.32 -28.94 10.67
N PHE A 112 9.91 -27.66 10.61
CA PHE A 112 8.59 -27.31 10.13
C PHE A 112 8.58 -27.19 8.61
N ASP A 113 7.64 -27.87 7.95
CA ASP A 113 7.47 -27.80 6.51
C ASP A 113 6.67 -26.56 6.10
N PHE A 114 7.38 -25.51 5.67
CA PHE A 114 6.77 -24.28 5.20
C PHE A 114 6.27 -24.39 3.75
N GLU A 115 6.77 -25.34 2.96
CA GLU A 115 6.40 -25.53 1.55
C GLU A 115 4.96 -26.01 1.39
N GLN A 116 4.38 -26.63 2.41
CA GLN A 116 3.00 -27.05 2.43
C GLN A 116 2.02 -25.89 2.16
N PHE A 117 2.37 -24.68 2.60
CA PHE A 117 1.52 -23.49 2.39
C PHE A 117 1.67 -22.89 1.00
N GLU A 118 2.79 -23.07 0.31
CA GLU A 118 2.99 -22.59 -1.06
C GLU A 118 2.12 -23.38 -2.05
N ASN A 119 1.95 -24.68 -1.80
CA ASN A 119 1.17 -25.57 -2.67
C ASN A 119 -0.35 -25.35 -2.54
N GLU A 120 -0.85 -25.02 -1.35
CA GLU A 120 -2.28 -24.75 -1.14
C GLU A 120 -2.80 -23.52 -1.91
N GLU A 121 -1.97 -22.53 -2.15
CA GLU A 121 -2.36 -21.33 -2.90
C GLU A 121 -2.39 -21.60 -4.40
N SER A 122 -1.44 -22.36 -4.94
CA SER A 122 -1.40 -22.72 -6.35
C SER A 122 -2.57 -23.59 -6.77
N GLU A 123 -3.01 -24.51 -5.92
CA GLU A 123 -4.19 -25.33 -6.18
C GLU A 123 -5.49 -24.53 -6.15
N LYS A 124 -5.62 -23.56 -5.25
CA LYS A 124 -6.81 -22.69 -5.16
C LYS A 124 -6.90 -21.66 -6.29
N GLU A 125 -5.78 -21.21 -6.83
CA GLU A 125 -5.76 -20.33 -8.01
C GLU A 125 -6.18 -21.10 -9.26
N LEU A 126 -5.69 -22.33 -9.44
CA LEU A 126 -6.08 -23.19 -10.55
C LEU A 126 -7.57 -23.58 -10.52
N ASP A 127 -8.12 -23.87 -9.34
CA ASP A 127 -9.54 -24.24 -9.18
C ASP A 127 -10.48 -23.05 -9.41
N ASN A 128 -10.01 -21.83 -9.16
CA ASN A 128 -10.77 -20.61 -9.38
C ASN A 128 -10.80 -20.20 -10.86
N ASP A 129 -9.73 -20.45 -11.61
CA ASP A 129 -9.66 -20.20 -13.05
C ASP A 129 -10.48 -21.21 -13.86
N LEU A 130 -10.65 -22.41 -13.35
CA LEU A 130 -11.48 -23.46 -13.98
C LEU A 130 -12.99 -23.29 -13.73
N ARG A 131 -13.38 -22.41 -12.81
CA ARG A 131 -14.80 -22.19 -12.45
C ARG A 131 -15.55 -21.22 -13.36
N TRP A 132 -14.90 -20.57 -14.31
CA TRP A 132 -15.51 -19.59 -15.22
C TRP A 132 -15.89 -20.15 -16.60
N GLU A 133 -15.74 -21.44 -16.78
CA GLU A 133 -16.33 -22.18 -17.89
C GLU A 133 -17.60 -22.92 -17.40
#